data_a229cea4c3aca668182b43752e55b6d6
#
_entry.id   a229cea4c3aca668182b43752e55b6d6
#
_cell.length_a   1.000
_cell.length_b   1.000
_cell.length_c   1.000
_cell.angle_alpha   90.00
_cell.angle_beta   90.00
_cell.angle_gamma   90.00
#
_symmetry.space_group_name_H-M   'P 1'
#
loop_
_entity.id
_entity.type
_entity.pdbx_description
1 polymer ?
#
loop_
_entity_poly.entity_id
_entity_poly.type
_entity_poly.pdbx_seq_one_letter_code
_entity_poly.pdbx_strand_id
1 'polypeptide(L)'
;MIEQLDADENTMERAIQDFGDRLEDIGKKAVGLLYYAGHGVQLDGVNYLIPIGAKIDRERRIKSEAVSTNVVMDAFEYARNELNFLILDSCRDNPYASSSRSAHRGLASMDAPAGTLIAYATGPGKTSFDGDGENSPYSSALATAMRQKGVAVEEMLKNVARSVVAETGNQQRPWQTSSLIVEFYFVQEASDDDSEADELMSKADFERENRFWRGIQDSDRVEYFKEYLRQFPDGTFTDLARIRVTELHEEESTV
;
A
#
# COMPACT_ATOMS: atom_id res chain seq x y z
N MET A 1 2.97 6.19 4.16
CA MET A 1 1.58 5.72 4.25
C MET A 1 0.73 6.82 4.88
N ILE A 2 -0.49 7.03 4.40
CA ILE A 2 -1.51 7.87 5.05
C ILE A 2 -2.61 6.89 5.49
N GLU A 3 -3.00 6.93 6.75
CA GLU A 3 -4.07 6.11 7.30
C GLU A 3 -5.10 7.02 7.96
N GLN A 4 -6.36 6.84 7.63
CA GLN A 4 -7.48 7.57 8.21
C GLN A 4 -8.57 6.57 8.58
N LEU A 5 -8.84 6.49 9.86
CA LEU A 5 -9.96 5.71 10.39
C LEU A 5 -11.10 6.67 10.72
N ASP A 6 -12.32 6.25 10.43
CA ASP A 6 -13.53 7.02 10.72
C ASP A 6 -13.45 8.48 10.25
N ALA A 7 -13.00 8.69 9.01
CA ALA A 7 -12.80 10.02 8.45
C ALA A 7 -14.14 10.70 8.09
N ASP A 8 -14.28 11.97 8.48
CA ASP A 8 -15.30 12.86 7.93
C ASP A 8 -14.96 13.32 6.51
N GLU A 9 -15.87 14.02 5.83
CA GLU A 9 -15.70 14.46 4.46
C GLU A 9 -14.42 15.28 4.26
N ASN A 10 -14.20 16.30 5.10
CA ASN A 10 -13.03 17.18 5.01
C ASN A 10 -11.70 16.43 5.26
N THR A 11 -11.71 15.48 6.17
CA THR A 11 -10.53 14.66 6.50
C THR A 11 -10.22 13.72 5.34
N MET A 12 -11.24 13.09 4.77
CA MET A 12 -11.09 12.19 3.62
C MET A 12 -10.56 12.94 2.40
N GLU A 13 -11.14 14.09 2.04
CA GLU A 13 -10.69 14.91 0.90
C GLU A 13 -9.24 15.36 1.07
N ARG A 14 -8.88 15.88 2.26
CA ARG A 14 -7.48 16.27 2.54
C ARG A 14 -6.53 15.10 2.44
N ALA A 15 -6.89 13.93 2.96
CA ALA A 15 -6.05 12.75 2.88
C ALA A 15 -5.80 12.31 1.42
N ILE A 16 -6.81 12.43 0.54
CA ILE A 16 -6.67 12.14 -0.88
C ILE A 16 -5.78 13.19 -1.57
N GLN A 17 -5.91 14.48 -1.24
CA GLN A 17 -5.05 15.54 -1.75
C GLN A 17 -3.59 15.33 -1.31
N ASP A 18 -3.35 15.15 -0.01
CA ASP A 18 -2.02 14.86 0.55
C ASP A 18 -1.39 13.59 -0.08
N PHE A 19 -2.21 12.63 -0.45
CA PHE A 19 -1.76 11.42 -1.14
C PHE A 19 -1.31 11.74 -2.57
N GLY A 20 -2.09 12.54 -3.32
CA GLY A 20 -1.74 13.01 -4.66
C GLY A 20 -0.43 13.81 -4.66
N ASP A 21 -0.28 14.76 -3.75
CA ASP A 21 0.92 15.58 -3.60
C ASP A 21 2.17 14.72 -3.33
N ARG A 22 2.05 13.72 -2.45
CA ARG A 22 3.16 12.78 -2.18
C ARG A 22 3.53 11.92 -3.39
N LEU A 23 2.56 11.50 -4.20
CA LEU A 23 2.84 10.77 -5.42
C LEU A 23 3.58 11.64 -6.42
N GLU A 24 3.17 12.92 -6.58
CA GLU A 24 3.85 13.89 -7.43
C GLU A 24 5.30 14.12 -6.98
N ASP A 25 5.52 14.33 -5.68
CA ASP A 25 6.85 14.52 -5.10
C ASP A 25 7.80 13.35 -5.37
N ILE A 26 7.31 12.11 -5.31
CA ILE A 26 8.09 10.90 -5.62
C ILE A 26 8.32 10.78 -7.13
N GLY A 27 7.36 11.22 -7.94
CA GLY A 27 7.43 11.27 -9.39
C GLY A 27 7.04 9.98 -10.10
N LYS A 28 7.43 9.84 -11.37
CA LYS A 28 6.94 8.81 -12.30
C LYS A 28 7.02 7.37 -11.81
N LYS A 29 8.04 7.04 -11.03
CA LYS A 29 8.25 5.67 -10.50
C LYS A 29 7.42 5.37 -9.25
N ALA A 30 6.66 6.35 -8.74
CA ALA A 30 5.77 6.11 -7.62
C ALA A 30 4.71 5.08 -8.00
N VAL A 31 4.38 4.22 -7.04
CA VAL A 31 3.21 3.33 -7.11
C VAL A 31 2.17 3.87 -6.15
N GLY A 32 1.05 4.31 -6.69
CA GLY A 32 -0.10 4.78 -5.92
C GLY A 32 -1.01 3.61 -5.54
N LEU A 33 -1.37 3.49 -4.26
CA LEU A 33 -2.42 2.58 -3.83
C LEU A 33 -3.34 3.30 -2.85
N LEU A 34 -4.60 3.44 -3.23
CA LEU A 34 -5.67 3.90 -2.35
C LEU A 34 -6.63 2.75 -2.09
N TYR A 35 -6.79 2.41 -0.82
CA TYR A 35 -7.76 1.43 -0.35
C TYR A 35 -8.84 2.15 0.46
N TYR A 36 -10.09 1.87 0.15
CA TYR A 36 -11.23 2.37 0.90
C TYR A 36 -12.12 1.20 1.33
N ALA A 37 -12.45 1.16 2.62
CA ALA A 37 -13.45 0.26 3.19
C ALA A 37 -14.55 1.10 3.84
N GLY A 38 -15.82 0.86 3.48
CA GLY A 38 -16.95 1.60 4.03
C GLY A 38 -18.16 1.59 3.11
N HIS A 39 -19.06 2.55 3.33
CA HIS A 39 -20.25 2.68 2.50
C HIS A 39 -19.94 3.45 1.21
N GLY A 40 -20.51 2.98 0.11
CA GLY A 40 -20.41 3.66 -1.18
C GLY A 40 -21.75 3.69 -1.88
N VAL A 41 -22.01 4.75 -2.62
CA VAL A 41 -23.22 4.89 -3.44
C VAL A 41 -22.87 5.40 -4.82
N GLN A 42 -23.74 5.08 -5.79
CA GLN A 42 -23.66 5.64 -7.13
C GLN A 42 -24.77 6.65 -7.34
N LEU A 43 -24.44 7.78 -7.97
CA LEU A 43 -25.39 8.77 -8.42
C LEU A 43 -24.98 9.29 -9.81
N ASP A 44 -25.87 9.24 -10.79
CA ASP A 44 -25.64 9.68 -12.17
C ASP A 44 -24.37 9.07 -12.82
N GLY A 45 -24.03 7.81 -12.48
CA GLY A 45 -22.85 7.13 -13.01
C GLY A 45 -21.55 7.44 -12.26
N VAL A 46 -21.55 8.34 -11.27
CA VAL A 46 -20.42 8.68 -10.43
C VAL A 46 -20.51 7.94 -9.11
N ASN A 47 -19.40 7.37 -8.66
CA ASN A 47 -19.30 6.73 -7.35
C ASN A 47 -18.93 7.75 -6.27
N TYR A 48 -19.53 7.59 -5.10
CA TYR A 48 -19.30 8.41 -3.92
C TYR A 48 -18.96 7.54 -2.73
N LEU A 49 -17.90 7.89 -2.03
CA LEU A 49 -17.46 7.30 -0.77
C LEU A 49 -18.14 8.04 0.38
N ILE A 50 -18.80 7.32 1.25
CA ILE A 50 -19.58 7.92 2.35
C ILE A 50 -18.71 8.07 3.59
N PRO A 51 -18.35 9.30 4.00
CA PRO A 51 -17.60 9.53 5.23
C PRO A 51 -18.48 9.31 6.47
N ILE A 52 -17.84 9.18 7.64
CA ILE A 52 -18.62 9.17 8.88
C ILE A 52 -19.32 10.52 9.09
N GLY A 53 -20.47 10.48 9.75
CA GLY A 53 -21.23 11.68 10.06
C GLY A 53 -22.00 12.28 8.88
N ALA A 54 -21.91 11.71 7.67
CA ALA A 54 -22.66 12.15 6.49
C ALA A 54 -24.17 12.14 6.77
N LYS A 55 -24.84 13.26 6.50
CA LYS A 55 -26.28 13.43 6.72
C LYS A 55 -27.05 13.33 5.41
N ILE A 56 -27.07 12.14 4.86
CA ILE A 56 -27.72 11.84 3.59
C ILE A 56 -29.15 11.34 3.89
N ASP A 57 -30.11 12.26 3.91
CA ASP A 57 -31.54 11.96 4.08
C ASP A 57 -32.27 11.81 2.73
N ARG A 58 -31.63 12.26 1.65
CA ARG A 58 -32.14 12.22 0.28
C ARG A 58 -31.00 12.29 -0.73
N GLU A 59 -31.23 11.72 -1.90
CA GLU A 59 -30.27 11.56 -2.99
C GLU A 59 -29.47 12.84 -3.33
N ARG A 60 -30.16 13.99 -3.38
CA ARG A 60 -29.49 15.27 -3.71
C ARG A 60 -28.38 15.67 -2.73
N ARG A 61 -28.38 15.09 -1.50
CA ARG A 61 -27.35 15.38 -0.48
C ARG A 61 -26.08 14.54 -0.71
N ILE A 62 -26.13 13.51 -1.53
CA ILE A 62 -24.95 12.67 -1.81
C ILE A 62 -23.79 13.55 -2.30
N LYS A 63 -24.04 14.48 -3.24
CA LYS A 63 -23.01 15.35 -3.83
C LYS A 63 -22.38 16.36 -2.85
N SER A 64 -23.01 16.61 -1.70
CA SER A 64 -22.56 17.58 -0.70
C SER A 64 -22.19 16.96 0.64
N GLU A 65 -22.28 15.66 0.79
CA GLU A 65 -22.02 14.95 2.04
C GLU A 65 -21.12 13.72 1.83
N ALA A 66 -20.67 13.49 0.58
CA ALA A 66 -19.88 12.34 0.25
C ALA A 66 -18.79 12.67 -0.78
N VAL A 67 -17.66 12.00 -0.68
CA VAL A 67 -16.49 12.24 -1.52
C VAL A 67 -16.61 11.48 -2.84
N SER A 68 -16.58 12.20 -3.96
CA SER A 68 -16.59 11.59 -5.29
C SER A 68 -15.28 10.84 -5.54
N THR A 69 -15.37 9.62 -6.12
CA THR A 69 -14.18 8.89 -6.58
C THR A 69 -13.40 9.63 -7.67
N ASN A 70 -14.02 10.62 -8.34
CA ASN A 70 -13.31 11.44 -9.31
C ASN A 70 -12.15 12.21 -8.65
N VAL A 71 -12.29 12.64 -7.37
CA VAL A 71 -11.19 13.28 -6.64
C VAL A 71 -9.95 12.38 -6.55
N VAL A 72 -10.16 11.07 -6.41
CA VAL A 72 -9.05 10.09 -6.42
C VAL A 72 -8.44 9.97 -7.82
N MET A 73 -9.29 9.93 -8.85
CA MET A 73 -8.79 9.86 -10.24
C MET A 73 -8.02 11.12 -10.62
N ASP A 74 -8.51 12.28 -10.21
CA ASP A 74 -7.84 13.57 -10.44
C ASP A 74 -6.48 13.60 -9.72
N ALA A 75 -6.38 13.07 -8.50
CA ALA A 75 -5.11 12.94 -7.76
C ALA A 75 -4.10 12.04 -8.49
N PHE A 76 -4.53 10.91 -9.05
CA PHE A 76 -3.67 10.05 -9.86
C PHE A 76 -3.23 10.74 -11.16
N GLU A 77 -4.13 11.42 -11.84
CA GLU A 77 -3.80 12.13 -13.08
C GLU A 77 -2.84 13.29 -12.82
N TYR A 78 -3.04 14.04 -11.73
CA TYR A 78 -2.17 15.14 -11.33
C TYR A 78 -0.76 14.67 -10.97
N ALA A 79 -0.62 13.57 -10.25
CA ALA A 79 0.65 13.00 -9.83
C ALA A 79 1.51 12.51 -11.01
N ARG A 80 0.89 12.18 -12.16
CA ARG A 80 1.57 11.71 -13.39
C ARG A 80 2.50 10.53 -13.18
N ASN A 81 2.28 9.74 -12.17
CA ASN A 81 2.98 8.48 -11.95
C ASN A 81 2.40 7.38 -12.85
N GLU A 82 3.17 6.32 -13.09
CA GLU A 82 2.87 5.33 -14.14
C GLU A 82 1.97 4.20 -13.66
N LEU A 83 1.77 4.05 -12.34
CA LEU A 83 1.08 2.88 -11.79
C LEU A 83 0.23 3.25 -10.58
N ASN A 84 -1.08 2.99 -10.67
CA ASN A 84 -2.03 3.30 -9.62
C ASN A 84 -3.03 2.17 -9.38
N PHE A 85 -3.39 1.98 -8.12
CA PHE A 85 -4.38 1.03 -7.66
C PHE A 85 -5.45 1.76 -6.83
N LEU A 86 -6.71 1.65 -7.25
CA LEU A 86 -7.86 2.02 -6.43
C LEU A 86 -8.60 0.76 -6.02
N ILE A 87 -8.65 0.47 -4.74
CA ILE A 87 -9.32 -0.71 -4.19
C ILE A 87 -10.51 -0.26 -3.35
N LEU A 88 -11.70 -0.69 -3.73
CA LEU A 88 -12.97 -0.29 -3.12
C LEU A 88 -13.64 -1.52 -2.48
N ASP A 89 -13.48 -1.64 -1.17
CA ASP A 89 -14.25 -2.56 -0.34
C ASP A 89 -15.42 -1.81 0.29
N SER A 90 -16.45 -1.64 -0.51
CA SER A 90 -17.62 -0.90 -0.05
C SER A 90 -18.90 -1.69 -0.27
N CYS A 91 -19.72 -1.76 0.79
CA CYS A 91 -21.10 -2.19 0.71
C CYS A 91 -21.88 -1.27 -0.23
N ARG A 92 -22.73 -1.88 -1.04
CA ARG A 92 -23.39 -1.19 -2.15
C ARG A 92 -24.90 -1.09 -1.95
N ASP A 93 -25.36 -1.14 -0.71
CA ASP A 93 -26.75 -0.84 -0.43
C ASP A 93 -26.94 0.67 -0.44
N ASN A 94 -27.55 1.17 -1.52
CA ASN A 94 -28.07 2.52 -1.50
C ASN A 94 -29.44 2.50 -0.79
N PRO A 95 -29.52 2.89 0.48
CA PRO A 95 -30.78 2.91 1.21
C PRO A 95 -31.77 3.93 0.62
N TYR A 96 -31.29 4.80 -0.28
CA TYR A 96 -32.08 5.86 -0.93
C TYR A 96 -32.62 5.43 -2.30
N ALA A 97 -32.25 4.25 -2.80
CA ALA A 97 -32.68 3.73 -4.11
C ALA A 97 -34.18 3.52 -4.23
N SER A 98 -34.92 3.43 -3.12
CA SER A 98 -36.35 3.24 -3.11
C SER A 98 -37.17 4.47 -3.53
N SER A 99 -36.55 5.67 -3.50
CA SER A 99 -37.21 6.94 -3.77
C SER A 99 -36.83 7.59 -5.11
N SER A 100 -35.88 7.02 -5.85
CA SER A 100 -35.34 7.63 -7.07
C SER A 100 -35.22 6.63 -8.22
N ARG A 101 -35.51 7.09 -9.44
CA ARG A 101 -35.35 6.32 -10.68
C ARG A 101 -33.89 6.28 -11.18
N SER A 102 -33.02 7.14 -10.65
CA SER A 102 -31.63 7.32 -11.04
C SER A 102 -30.62 6.65 -10.09
N ALA A 103 -31.04 6.30 -8.88
CA ALA A 103 -30.18 5.63 -7.91
C ALA A 103 -30.16 4.11 -8.16
N HIS A 104 -29.09 3.65 -8.79
CA HIS A 104 -28.84 2.22 -8.96
C HIS A 104 -28.20 1.66 -7.68
N ARG A 105 -28.52 0.39 -7.37
CA ARG A 105 -27.81 -0.34 -6.30
C ARG A 105 -26.37 -0.57 -6.72
N GLY A 106 -25.44 -0.34 -5.81
CA GLY A 106 -24.03 -0.62 -6.00
C GLY A 106 -23.23 0.50 -6.70
N LEU A 107 -21.91 0.36 -6.69
CA LEU A 107 -21.03 1.26 -7.41
C LEU A 107 -21.10 1.02 -8.92
N ALA A 108 -20.96 2.05 -9.72
CA ALA A 108 -20.77 1.94 -11.16
C ALA A 108 -19.38 1.37 -11.48
N SER A 109 -19.26 0.70 -12.61
CA SER A 109 -17.96 0.50 -13.22
C SER A 109 -17.39 1.86 -13.64
N MET A 110 -16.14 2.12 -13.34
CA MET A 110 -15.41 3.28 -13.82
C MET A 110 -14.41 2.85 -14.89
N ASP A 111 -14.17 3.71 -15.86
CA ASP A 111 -13.06 3.55 -16.77
C ASP A 111 -11.76 3.79 -16.01
N ALA A 112 -10.78 2.92 -16.17
CA ALA A 112 -9.48 3.06 -15.55
C ALA A 112 -8.59 3.97 -16.42
N PRO A 113 -8.12 5.13 -15.91
CA PRO A 113 -7.11 5.92 -16.59
C PRO A 113 -5.86 5.11 -16.92
N ALA A 114 -5.02 5.59 -17.84
CA ALA A 114 -3.79 4.89 -18.22
C ALA A 114 -2.92 4.57 -16.98
N GLY A 115 -2.44 3.33 -16.88
CA GLY A 115 -1.65 2.87 -15.76
C GLY A 115 -2.43 2.64 -14.46
N THR A 116 -3.75 2.57 -14.51
CA THR A 116 -4.59 2.40 -13.32
C THR A 116 -5.33 1.06 -13.34
N LEU A 117 -5.41 0.42 -12.18
CA LEU A 117 -6.27 -0.72 -11.90
C LEU A 117 -7.26 -0.34 -10.80
N ILE A 118 -8.54 -0.56 -11.06
CA ILE A 118 -9.62 -0.34 -10.10
C ILE A 118 -10.22 -1.68 -9.73
N ALA A 119 -10.14 -2.04 -8.46
CA ALA A 119 -10.67 -3.29 -7.93
C ALA A 119 -11.84 -3.02 -6.98
N TYR A 120 -12.88 -3.82 -7.12
CA TYR A 120 -14.12 -3.71 -6.36
C TYR A 120 -14.41 -5.02 -5.63
N ALA A 121 -14.86 -4.92 -4.38
CA ALA A 121 -15.25 -6.08 -3.59
C ALA A 121 -16.38 -6.90 -4.24
N THR A 122 -17.20 -6.26 -5.08
CA THR A 122 -18.28 -6.96 -5.79
C THR A 122 -18.56 -6.34 -7.17
N GLY A 123 -19.25 -7.06 -8.05
CA GLY A 123 -19.60 -6.60 -9.39
C GLY A 123 -20.58 -5.41 -9.40
N PRO A 124 -20.67 -4.66 -10.52
CA PRO A 124 -21.55 -3.50 -10.64
C PRO A 124 -22.98 -3.83 -10.25
N GLY A 125 -23.61 -2.96 -9.45
CA GLY A 125 -25.00 -3.13 -9.02
C GLY A 125 -25.25 -4.26 -8.02
N LYS A 126 -24.21 -4.84 -7.42
CA LYS A 126 -24.30 -5.91 -6.42
C LYS A 126 -23.87 -5.44 -5.04
N THR A 127 -24.27 -6.14 -3.99
CA THR A 127 -23.90 -5.89 -2.60
C THR A 127 -22.65 -6.66 -2.24
N SER A 128 -21.75 -6.08 -1.45
CA SER A 128 -20.70 -6.82 -0.74
C SER A 128 -21.14 -7.16 0.68
N PHE A 129 -20.53 -8.17 1.27
CA PHE A 129 -20.80 -8.60 2.63
C PHE A 129 -19.72 -8.07 3.56
N ASP A 130 -20.13 -7.65 4.76
CA ASP A 130 -19.20 -7.27 5.82
C ASP A 130 -18.57 -8.51 6.48
N GLY A 131 -19.23 -9.68 6.36
CA GLY A 131 -18.81 -10.93 6.99
C GLY A 131 -19.13 -10.96 8.48
N ASP A 132 -18.81 -12.11 9.12
CA ASP A 132 -19.01 -12.32 10.57
C ASP A 132 -17.69 -12.10 11.35
N GLY A 133 -16.59 -11.74 10.67
CA GLY A 133 -15.25 -11.55 11.23
C GLY A 133 -14.90 -10.08 11.46
N GLU A 134 -13.63 -9.84 11.82
CA GLU A 134 -13.09 -8.47 11.96
C GLU A 134 -12.96 -7.74 10.60
N ASN A 135 -12.84 -8.48 9.52
CA ASN A 135 -12.70 -7.95 8.18
C ASN A 135 -13.72 -8.60 7.25
N SER A 136 -14.09 -7.90 6.19
CA SER A 136 -14.91 -8.44 5.12
C SER A 136 -14.25 -9.66 4.46
N PRO A 137 -15.02 -10.55 3.82
CA PRO A 137 -14.47 -11.64 3.01
C PRO A 137 -13.49 -11.13 1.94
N TYR A 138 -13.76 -9.97 1.35
CA TYR A 138 -12.89 -9.37 0.35
C TYR A 138 -11.58 -8.87 0.93
N SER A 139 -11.62 -8.10 2.02
CA SER A 139 -10.43 -7.57 2.69
C SER A 139 -9.54 -8.67 3.23
N SER A 140 -10.12 -9.73 3.81
CA SER A 140 -9.39 -10.90 4.31
C SER A 140 -8.66 -11.64 3.19
N ALA A 141 -9.37 -11.91 2.09
CA ALA A 141 -8.80 -12.56 0.92
C ALA A 141 -7.70 -11.70 0.27
N LEU A 142 -7.93 -10.38 0.14
CA LEU A 142 -6.97 -9.44 -0.42
C LEU A 142 -5.70 -9.37 0.40
N ALA A 143 -5.80 -9.18 1.72
CA ALA A 143 -4.65 -9.11 2.61
C ALA A 143 -3.81 -10.39 2.59
N THR A 144 -4.45 -11.55 2.40
CA THR A 144 -3.76 -12.82 2.25
C THR A 144 -3.06 -12.93 0.90
N ALA A 145 -3.75 -12.54 -0.18
CA ALA A 145 -3.22 -12.67 -1.54
C ALA A 145 -2.07 -11.70 -1.82
N MET A 146 -2.10 -10.48 -1.28
CA MET A 146 -1.03 -9.48 -1.43
C MET A 146 0.32 -9.93 -0.85
N ARG A 147 0.35 -10.95 0.02
CA ARG A 147 1.59 -11.52 0.58
C ARG A 147 2.18 -12.65 -0.26
N GLN A 148 1.47 -13.08 -1.31
CA GLN A 148 1.95 -14.15 -2.19
C GLN A 148 3.10 -13.64 -3.06
N LYS A 149 4.21 -14.38 -3.06
CA LYS A 149 5.39 -14.05 -3.84
C LYS A 149 5.19 -14.45 -5.30
N GLY A 150 5.71 -13.65 -6.23
CA GLY A 150 5.76 -13.98 -7.65
C GLY A 150 4.39 -14.05 -8.34
N VAL A 151 3.34 -13.48 -7.76
CA VAL A 151 2.00 -13.48 -8.35
C VAL A 151 1.68 -12.07 -8.87
N ALA A 152 1.50 -11.95 -10.18
CA ALA A 152 1.11 -10.68 -10.80
C ALA A 152 -0.26 -10.20 -10.28
N VAL A 153 -0.44 -8.88 -10.16
CA VAL A 153 -1.62 -8.27 -9.51
C VAL A 153 -2.96 -8.71 -10.10
N GLU A 154 -3.05 -8.86 -11.44
CA GLU A 154 -4.29 -9.33 -12.06
C GLU A 154 -4.62 -10.80 -11.72
N GLU A 155 -3.60 -11.66 -11.63
CA GLU A 155 -3.82 -13.05 -11.22
C GLU A 155 -4.09 -13.13 -9.70
N MET A 156 -3.40 -12.31 -8.91
CA MET A 156 -3.68 -12.16 -7.47
C MET A 156 -5.15 -11.79 -7.24
N LEU A 157 -5.69 -10.80 -7.97
CA LEU A 157 -7.09 -10.39 -7.84
C LEU A 157 -8.08 -11.46 -8.32
N LYS A 158 -7.70 -12.29 -9.30
CA LYS A 158 -8.51 -13.48 -9.66
C LYS A 158 -8.52 -14.51 -8.53
N ASN A 159 -7.39 -14.69 -7.82
CA ASN A 159 -7.33 -15.56 -6.65
C ASN A 159 -8.21 -15.02 -5.51
N VAL A 160 -8.16 -13.71 -5.25
CA VAL A 160 -9.09 -13.04 -4.31
C VAL A 160 -10.54 -13.31 -4.70
N ALA A 161 -10.88 -13.13 -5.98
CA ALA A 161 -12.25 -13.38 -6.45
C ALA A 161 -12.69 -14.83 -6.24
N ARG A 162 -11.82 -15.82 -6.49
CA ARG A 162 -12.11 -17.25 -6.23
C ARG A 162 -12.37 -17.51 -4.75
N SER A 163 -11.57 -16.94 -3.87
CA SER A 163 -11.72 -17.08 -2.40
C SER A 163 -13.03 -16.48 -1.92
N VAL A 164 -13.34 -15.24 -2.33
CA VAL A 164 -14.58 -14.54 -1.94
C VAL A 164 -15.83 -15.28 -2.46
N VAL A 165 -15.80 -15.75 -3.70
CA VAL A 165 -16.89 -16.54 -4.28
C VAL A 165 -17.13 -17.83 -3.50
N ALA A 166 -16.07 -18.52 -3.11
CA ALA A 166 -16.16 -19.74 -2.32
C ALA A 166 -16.70 -19.48 -0.91
N GLU A 167 -16.18 -18.47 -0.22
CA GLU A 167 -16.57 -18.10 1.15
C GLU A 167 -18.02 -17.62 1.24
N THR A 168 -18.46 -16.84 0.26
CA THR A 168 -19.81 -16.26 0.23
C THR A 168 -20.87 -17.15 -0.46
N GLY A 169 -20.52 -18.39 -0.79
CA GLY A 169 -21.44 -19.28 -1.50
C GLY A 169 -21.92 -18.73 -2.85
N ASN A 170 -21.02 -18.09 -3.60
CA ASN A 170 -21.27 -17.44 -4.90
C ASN A 170 -22.21 -16.21 -4.84
N GLN A 171 -22.42 -15.63 -3.65
CA GLN A 171 -23.27 -14.46 -3.49
C GLN A 171 -22.49 -13.15 -3.74
N GLN A 172 -21.19 -13.12 -3.48
CA GLN A 172 -20.32 -11.98 -3.76
C GLN A 172 -19.26 -12.37 -4.80
N ARG A 173 -19.12 -11.55 -5.84
CA ARG A 173 -18.17 -11.78 -6.91
C ARG A 173 -17.38 -10.49 -7.16
N PRO A 174 -16.13 -10.40 -6.70
CA PRO A 174 -15.25 -9.27 -6.98
C PRO A 174 -15.11 -8.97 -8.47
N TRP A 175 -14.88 -7.70 -8.77
CA TRP A 175 -14.76 -7.19 -10.12
C TRP A 175 -13.53 -6.27 -10.22
N GLN A 176 -12.98 -6.13 -11.42
CA GLN A 176 -11.88 -5.19 -11.67
C GLN A 176 -11.97 -4.60 -13.07
N THR A 177 -11.40 -3.39 -13.22
CA THR A 177 -11.11 -2.75 -14.49
C THR A 177 -9.63 -2.39 -14.48
N SER A 178 -8.87 -2.73 -15.52
CA SER A 178 -7.43 -2.50 -15.60
C SER A 178 -7.07 -1.87 -16.94
N SER A 179 -6.21 -0.87 -16.90
CA SER A 179 -5.51 -0.29 -18.06
C SER A 179 -4.00 -0.52 -17.97
N LEU A 180 -3.57 -1.42 -17.10
CA LEU A 180 -2.15 -1.76 -16.93
C LEU A 180 -1.61 -2.41 -18.21
N ILE A 181 -0.41 -1.99 -18.60
CA ILE A 181 0.37 -2.58 -19.70
C ILE A 181 1.65 -3.25 -19.21
N VAL A 182 1.90 -3.18 -17.88
CA VAL A 182 3.06 -3.79 -17.22
C VAL A 182 2.58 -4.70 -16.12
N GLU A 183 3.33 -5.76 -15.87
CA GLU A 183 3.07 -6.63 -14.72
C GLU A 183 3.54 -5.95 -13.43
N PHE A 184 2.75 -6.09 -12.37
CA PHE A 184 3.10 -5.62 -11.03
C PHE A 184 2.96 -6.74 -10.02
N TYR A 185 3.91 -6.81 -9.09
CA TYR A 185 3.99 -7.81 -8.04
C TYR A 185 4.10 -7.08 -6.69
N PHE A 186 3.18 -7.33 -5.75
CA PHE A 186 3.29 -6.78 -4.39
C PHE A 186 4.49 -7.36 -3.64
N VAL A 187 4.78 -8.63 -3.88
CA VAL A 187 5.97 -9.31 -3.39
C VAL A 187 6.61 -10.03 -4.56
N GLN A 188 7.78 -9.57 -4.99
CA GLN A 188 8.52 -10.25 -6.04
C GLN A 188 9.00 -11.62 -5.55
N GLU A 189 9.06 -12.58 -6.45
CA GLU A 189 9.82 -13.79 -6.21
C GLU A 189 11.30 -13.40 -6.29
N ALA A 190 12.08 -13.76 -5.28
CA ALA A 190 13.51 -13.57 -5.37
C ALA A 190 14.00 -14.36 -6.61
N SER A 191 14.48 -13.68 -7.63
CA SER A 191 15.14 -14.38 -8.73
C SER A 191 16.42 -15.02 -8.16
N ASP A 192 16.76 -16.21 -8.63
CA ASP A 192 18.03 -16.85 -8.26
C ASP A 192 19.23 -15.92 -8.59
N ASP A 193 19.07 -15.06 -9.58
CA ASP A 193 20.03 -14.02 -9.98
C ASP A 193 20.11 -12.85 -8.95
N ASP A 194 18.98 -12.44 -8.32
CA ASP A 194 18.98 -11.42 -7.25
C ASP A 194 19.54 -11.97 -5.94
N SER A 195 19.31 -13.27 -5.64
CA SER A 195 19.89 -13.91 -4.47
C SER A 195 21.41 -14.09 -4.61
N GLU A 196 21.90 -14.41 -5.80
CA GLU A 196 23.35 -14.50 -6.09
C GLU A 196 24.02 -13.12 -6.06
N ALA A 197 23.35 -12.08 -6.58
CA ALA A 197 23.84 -10.70 -6.54
C ALA A 197 23.86 -10.12 -5.11
N ASP A 198 22.80 -10.36 -4.32
CA ASP A 198 22.73 -9.96 -2.91
C ASP A 198 23.74 -10.75 -2.04
N GLU A 199 23.93 -12.04 -2.31
CA GLU A 199 24.91 -12.85 -1.61
C GLU A 199 26.36 -12.42 -1.97
N LEU A 200 26.62 -12.09 -3.23
CA LEU A 200 27.89 -11.56 -3.70
C LEU A 200 28.18 -10.16 -3.13
N MET A 201 27.18 -9.28 -3.07
CA MET A 201 27.32 -7.95 -2.44
C MET A 201 27.53 -8.06 -0.94
N SER A 202 26.75 -8.87 -0.25
CA SER A 202 26.91 -9.17 1.19
C SER A 202 28.29 -9.74 1.49
N LYS A 203 28.78 -10.63 0.65
CA LYS A 203 30.12 -11.23 0.78
C LYS A 203 31.23 -10.21 0.51
N ALA A 204 31.10 -9.36 -0.51
CA ALA A 204 32.06 -8.32 -0.82
C ALA A 204 32.11 -7.24 0.28
N ASP A 205 30.98 -6.88 0.86
CA ASP A 205 30.89 -5.95 1.99
C ASP A 205 31.51 -6.55 3.24
N PHE A 206 31.24 -7.81 3.55
CA PHE A 206 31.90 -8.51 4.66
C PHE A 206 33.41 -8.65 4.45
N GLU A 207 33.89 -8.95 3.23
CA GLU A 207 35.32 -9.01 2.95
C GLU A 207 35.99 -7.65 3.09
N ARG A 208 35.31 -6.54 2.73
CA ARG A 208 35.81 -5.17 2.91
C ARG A 208 35.91 -4.83 4.39
N GLU A 209 34.87 -5.12 5.15
CA GLU A 209 34.82 -4.95 6.59
C GLU A 209 35.93 -5.74 7.32
N ASN A 210 36.03 -7.04 7.02
CA ASN A 210 36.99 -7.94 7.61
C ASN A 210 38.43 -7.52 7.29
N ARG A 211 38.69 -7.02 6.09
CA ARG A 211 40.01 -6.47 5.70
C ARG A 211 40.36 -5.23 6.53
N PHE A 212 39.41 -4.34 6.71
CA PHE A 212 39.57 -3.15 7.54
C PHE A 212 39.85 -3.55 8.98
N TRP A 213 39.02 -4.43 9.56
CA TRP A 213 39.14 -4.92 10.93
C TRP A 213 40.51 -5.56 11.20
N ARG A 214 40.98 -6.45 10.34
CA ARG A 214 42.31 -7.07 10.45
C ARG A 214 43.45 -6.08 10.40
N GLY A 215 43.27 -4.96 9.75
CA GLY A 215 44.29 -3.88 9.71
C GLY A 215 44.39 -3.07 11.00
N ILE A 216 43.35 -3.11 11.85
CA ILE A 216 43.29 -2.26 13.06
C ILE A 216 43.20 -3.02 14.38
N GLN A 217 42.77 -4.30 14.38
CA GLN A 217 42.43 -5.06 15.60
C GLN A 217 43.55 -5.05 16.67
N ASP A 218 44.78 -5.04 16.25
CA ASP A 218 45.98 -5.04 17.13
C ASP A 218 46.57 -3.63 17.33
N SER A 219 45.85 -2.60 16.97
CA SER A 219 46.30 -1.21 17.09
C SER A 219 46.05 -0.65 18.50
N ASP A 220 46.95 0.19 18.97
CA ASP A 220 46.79 0.97 20.20
C ASP A 220 46.20 2.36 19.95
N ARG A 221 45.73 2.63 18.72
CA ARG A 221 45.20 3.95 18.31
C ARG A 221 43.69 3.94 18.29
N VAL A 222 43.07 4.64 19.20
CA VAL A 222 41.63 4.74 19.37
C VAL A 222 40.90 5.29 18.11
N GLU A 223 41.61 6.16 17.35
CA GLU A 223 41.02 6.78 16.14
C GLU A 223 40.65 5.76 15.07
N TYR A 224 41.41 4.67 14.98
CA TYR A 224 41.11 3.61 13.98
C TYR A 224 39.81 2.85 14.29
N PHE A 225 39.53 2.61 15.56
CA PHE A 225 38.28 1.98 15.99
C PHE A 225 37.10 2.92 15.85
N LYS A 226 37.30 4.22 16.12
CA LYS A 226 36.25 5.23 15.85
C LYS A 226 35.94 5.34 14.36
N GLU A 227 36.96 5.31 13.49
CA GLU A 227 36.76 5.31 12.04
C GLU A 227 36.09 4.05 11.55
N TYR A 228 36.40 2.88 12.11
CA TYR A 228 35.69 1.65 11.85
C TYR A 228 34.20 1.79 12.20
N LEU A 229 33.86 2.26 13.39
CA LEU A 229 32.48 2.47 13.83
C LEU A 229 31.69 3.46 12.93
N ARG A 230 32.42 4.43 12.36
CA ARG A 230 31.82 5.38 11.40
C ARG A 230 31.53 4.74 10.05
N GLN A 231 32.38 3.86 9.54
CA GLN A 231 32.25 3.22 8.24
C GLN A 231 31.30 2.00 8.29
N PHE A 232 31.27 1.30 9.40
CA PHE A 232 30.52 0.05 9.61
C PHE A 232 29.68 0.14 10.89
N PRO A 233 28.64 1.01 10.96
CA PRO A 233 27.87 1.25 12.18
C PRO A 233 27.12 0.00 12.68
N ASP A 234 26.73 -0.89 11.76
CA ASP A 234 26.02 -2.15 12.02
C ASP A 234 26.87 -3.37 11.62
N GLY A 235 28.20 -3.21 11.58
CA GLY A 235 29.15 -4.23 11.16
C GLY A 235 29.34 -5.34 12.18
N THR A 236 29.92 -6.44 11.71
CA THR A 236 30.18 -7.68 12.49
C THR A 236 31.06 -7.47 13.72
N PHE A 237 32.00 -6.51 13.64
CA PHE A 237 32.98 -6.26 14.72
C PHE A 237 32.66 -4.98 15.51
N THR A 238 31.45 -4.40 15.35
CA THR A 238 31.05 -3.15 15.98
C THR A 238 31.16 -3.18 17.50
N ASP A 239 30.71 -4.26 18.13
CA ASP A 239 30.80 -4.39 19.61
C ASP A 239 32.24 -4.52 20.09
N LEU A 240 33.08 -5.27 19.37
CA LEU A 240 34.51 -5.35 19.68
C LEU A 240 35.21 -4.01 19.53
N ALA A 241 34.89 -3.24 18.49
CA ALA A 241 35.42 -1.91 18.29
C ALA A 241 35.05 -0.94 19.44
N ARG A 242 33.80 -1.03 19.92
CA ARG A 242 33.35 -0.23 21.09
C ARG A 242 34.11 -0.58 22.36
N ILE A 243 34.32 -1.86 22.59
CA ILE A 243 35.10 -2.35 23.74
C ILE A 243 36.54 -1.78 23.66
N ARG A 244 37.22 -1.91 22.51
CA ARG A 244 38.58 -1.41 22.32
C ARG A 244 38.68 0.11 22.50
N VAL A 245 37.70 0.87 22.04
CA VAL A 245 37.66 2.33 22.28
C VAL A 245 37.61 2.64 23.78
N THR A 246 36.84 1.87 24.56
CA THR A 246 36.74 2.06 26.02
C THR A 246 38.04 1.71 26.72
N GLU A 247 38.63 0.56 26.42
CA GLU A 247 39.91 0.09 27.00
C GLU A 247 41.04 1.10 26.76
N LEU A 248 41.22 1.57 25.52
CA LEU A 248 42.28 2.52 25.17
C LEU A 248 42.10 3.90 25.84
N HIS A 249 40.86 4.35 26.05
CA HIS A 249 40.58 5.57 26.79
C HIS A 249 40.91 5.44 28.30
N GLU A 250 40.68 4.27 28.89
CA GLU A 250 41.05 4.01 30.29
C GLU A 250 42.56 3.96 30.49
N GLU A 251 43.31 3.38 29.54
CA GLU A 251 44.76 3.34 29.54
C GLU A 251 45.38 4.75 29.44
N GLU A 252 44.86 5.63 28.56
CA GLU A 252 45.31 7.03 28.43
C GLU A 252 44.99 7.85 29.69
N SER A 253 43.97 7.51 30.46
CA SER A 253 43.58 8.25 31.67
C SER A 253 44.37 7.85 32.91
N THR A 254 45.19 6.79 32.83
CA THR A 254 45.93 6.21 33.98
C THR A 254 47.43 6.57 33.95
N VAL A 255 47.90 7.30 32.92
CA VAL A 255 49.29 7.81 32.75
C VAL A 255 49.35 9.32 33.03
#